data_0bc0d7a930664664d7201b23b5b184dc
#
_entry.id   0bc0d7a930664664d7201b23b5b184dc
#
_cell.length_a   1.000
_cell.length_b   1.000
_cell.length_c   1.000
_cell.angle_alpha   90.00
_cell.angle_beta   90.00
_cell.angle_gamma   90.00
#
_symmetry.space_group_name_H-M   'P 1'
#
loop_
_entity.id
_entity.type
_entity.pdbx_description
1 polymer ?
#
loop_
_entity_poly.entity_id
_entity_poly.type
_entity_poly.pdbx_seq_one_letter_code
_entity_poly.pdbx_strand_id
1 'polypeptide(L)'
;TSVNLSDRLIKMVPTATIAYQPEFEPLVHVPVIFWCDLPTLFQSRVDIIGEVIDVALRPGFAWQWGDGEIFQTNEPGAPYPNQKVTHTYKRPGTYTITLIATWNGNFKHNGATRVITGTIKIPSFAVITVVSANSTFTK
;
A
#
# COMPACT_ATOMS: atom_id res chain seq x y z
N THR A 1 11.04 13.80 -26.79
CA THR A 1 11.38 13.58 -26.20
C THR A 1 11.32 13.09 -25.20
N SER A 2 10.79 12.95 -24.69
CA SER A 2 10.89 12.73 -23.60
C SER A 2 10.35 11.57 -23.11
N VAL A 3 11.17 10.65 -22.80
CA VAL A 3 10.78 9.56 -21.99
C VAL A 3 10.57 10.14 -20.62
N ASN A 4 9.37 10.04 -20.15
CA ASN A 4 9.01 10.59 -18.88
C ASN A 4 9.53 9.67 -17.78
N LEU A 5 10.29 10.23 -16.85
CA LEU A 5 10.85 9.47 -15.74
C LEU A 5 9.75 8.82 -14.90
N SER A 6 8.65 9.52 -14.65
CA SER A 6 7.54 8.97 -13.88
C SER A 6 6.96 7.73 -14.57
N ASP A 7 6.84 7.73 -15.89
CA ASP A 7 6.33 6.57 -16.60
C ASP A 7 7.24 5.36 -16.45
N ARG A 8 8.55 5.58 -16.42
CA ARG A 8 9.51 4.50 -16.21
C ARG A 8 9.42 3.97 -14.80
N LEU A 9 9.30 4.86 -13.82
CA LEU A 9 9.26 4.49 -12.41
C LEU A 9 7.98 3.74 -12.06
N ILE A 10 6.84 4.12 -12.65
CA ILE A 10 5.58 3.40 -12.42
C ILE A 10 5.73 1.92 -12.76
N LYS A 11 6.52 1.61 -13.77
CA LYS A 11 6.73 0.22 -14.19
C LYS A 11 7.75 -0.51 -13.33
N MET A 12 8.56 0.22 -12.58
CA MET A 12 9.65 -0.36 -11.82
C MET A 12 9.37 -0.55 -10.34
N VAL A 13 8.56 0.34 -9.75
CA VAL A 13 8.26 0.22 -8.32
C VAL A 13 7.42 -1.03 -8.08
N PRO A 14 7.61 -1.69 -6.94
CA PRO A 14 6.85 -2.90 -6.66
C PRO A 14 5.39 -2.61 -6.39
N THR A 15 4.53 -3.58 -6.69
CA THR A 15 3.11 -3.52 -6.39
C THR A 15 2.87 -4.23 -5.07
N ALA A 16 2.06 -3.62 -4.20
CA ALA A 16 1.81 -4.16 -2.89
C ALA A 16 0.93 -5.41 -2.95
N THR A 17 1.20 -6.34 -2.05
CA THR A 17 0.28 -7.44 -1.75
C THR A 17 -0.29 -7.17 -0.36
N ILE A 18 -1.61 -7.12 -0.26
CA ILE A 18 -2.32 -6.84 0.99
C ILE A 18 -2.52 -8.15 1.74
N ALA A 19 -2.18 -8.13 3.04
CA ALA A 19 -2.41 -9.26 3.92
C ALA A 19 -3.20 -8.80 5.13
N TYR A 20 -3.91 -9.74 5.76
CA TYR A 20 -4.68 -9.39 6.95
C TYR A 20 -4.83 -10.59 7.88
N GLN A 21 -5.11 -10.31 9.14
CA GLN A 21 -5.36 -11.30 10.18
C GLN A 21 -6.59 -10.89 10.97
N PRO A 22 -7.50 -11.83 11.28
CA PRO A 22 -7.47 -13.24 10.90
C PRO A 22 -7.80 -13.42 9.42
N GLU A 23 -7.19 -14.42 8.78
CA GLU A 23 -7.43 -14.68 7.36
C GLU A 23 -8.80 -15.29 7.12
N PHE A 24 -9.31 -16.01 8.09
CA PHE A 24 -10.56 -16.73 7.96
C PHE A 24 -11.61 -16.12 8.88
N GLU A 25 -12.71 -15.70 8.27
CA GLU A 25 -13.88 -15.17 8.98
C GLU A 25 -13.57 -14.08 10.00
N PRO A 26 -12.99 -12.97 9.54
CA PRO A 26 -12.89 -11.79 10.42
C PRO A 26 -14.29 -11.39 10.90
N LEU A 27 -14.38 -10.94 12.14
CA LEU A 27 -15.64 -10.64 12.80
C LEU A 27 -15.94 -9.16 12.86
N VAL A 28 -17.23 -8.81 12.79
CA VAL A 28 -17.64 -7.43 13.06
C VAL A 28 -17.25 -7.05 14.47
N HIS A 29 -16.95 -5.78 14.67
CA HIS A 29 -16.60 -5.18 15.98
C HIS A 29 -15.28 -5.70 16.56
N VAL A 30 -14.53 -6.48 15.81
CA VAL A 30 -13.22 -6.97 16.23
C VAL A 30 -12.18 -6.39 15.28
N PRO A 31 -11.11 -5.77 15.79
CA PRO A 31 -10.10 -5.19 14.91
C PRO A 31 -9.47 -6.25 14.02
N VAL A 32 -9.36 -5.92 12.74
CA VAL A 32 -8.64 -6.72 11.76
C VAL A 32 -7.29 -6.06 11.53
N ILE A 33 -6.24 -6.85 11.53
CA ILE A 33 -4.88 -6.36 11.34
C ILE A 33 -4.53 -6.42 9.86
N PHE A 34 -3.99 -5.34 9.33
CA PHE A 34 -3.61 -5.26 7.91
C PHE A 34 -2.16 -4.88 7.76
N TRP A 35 -1.55 -5.34 6.69
CA TRP A 35 -0.22 -4.90 6.31
C TRP A 35 0.00 -5.19 4.83
N CYS A 36 1.11 -4.67 4.30
CA CYS A 36 1.53 -4.99 2.95
C CYS A 36 3.02 -5.31 2.93
N ASP A 37 3.49 -5.80 1.80
CA ASP A 37 4.86 -6.26 1.65
C ASP A 37 5.81 -5.24 1.02
N LEU A 38 5.38 -3.98 0.91
CA LEU A 38 6.23 -2.97 0.28
C LEU A 38 7.38 -2.56 1.20
N PRO A 39 8.56 -2.31 0.63
CA PRO A 39 9.66 -1.80 1.41
C PRO A 39 9.44 -0.34 1.77
N THR A 40 10.13 0.14 2.81
CA THR A 40 10.06 1.54 3.21
C THR A 40 10.98 2.42 2.38
N LEU A 41 11.83 1.83 1.56
CA LEU A 41 12.72 2.55 0.66
C LEU A 41 12.94 1.71 -0.59
N PHE A 42 12.72 2.31 -1.73
CA PHE A 42 13.00 1.71 -3.03
C PHE A 42 14.11 2.52 -3.69
N GLN A 43 15.23 1.87 -4.01
CA GLN A 43 16.33 2.50 -4.70
C GLN A 43 16.58 1.79 -6.01
N SER A 44 16.87 2.55 -7.06
CA SER A 44 17.12 1.98 -8.36
C SER A 44 17.98 2.90 -9.18
N ARG A 45 18.69 2.33 -10.13
CA ARG A 45 19.43 3.07 -11.13
C ARG A 45 18.73 2.86 -12.46
N VAL A 46 18.34 3.96 -13.09
CA VAL A 46 17.55 3.94 -14.32
C VAL A 46 18.38 4.54 -15.45
N ASP A 47 18.40 3.85 -16.59
CA ASP A 47 19.05 4.37 -17.78
C ASP A 47 17.96 4.85 -18.73
N ILE A 48 17.97 6.14 -19.03
CA ILE A 48 17.02 6.73 -19.95
C ILE A 48 17.82 7.44 -21.06
N ILE A 49 17.81 6.84 -22.23
CA ILE A 49 18.50 7.39 -23.41
C ILE A 49 19.97 7.68 -23.08
N GLY A 50 20.65 6.69 -22.48
CA GLY A 50 22.05 6.81 -22.14
C GLY A 50 22.36 7.62 -20.90
N GLU A 51 21.37 8.23 -20.27
CA GLU A 51 21.57 9.01 -19.07
C GLU A 51 21.27 8.15 -17.84
N VAL A 52 22.19 8.11 -16.90
CA VAL A 52 22.04 7.32 -15.69
C VAL A 52 21.45 8.19 -14.60
N ILE A 53 20.35 7.70 -14.02
CA ILE A 53 19.63 8.41 -13.00
C ILE A 53 19.50 7.52 -11.76
N ASP A 54 19.95 7.99 -10.61
CA ASP A 54 19.82 7.27 -9.35
C ASP A 54 18.58 7.75 -8.63
N VAL A 55 17.69 6.80 -8.28
CA VAL A 55 16.38 7.10 -7.72
C VAL A 55 16.28 6.52 -6.33
N ALA A 56 15.70 7.28 -5.40
CA ALA A 56 15.39 6.82 -4.05
C ALA A 56 13.97 7.27 -3.73
N LEU A 57 13.09 6.31 -3.48
CA LEU A 57 11.67 6.58 -3.25
C LEU A 57 11.19 5.89 -1.98
N ARG A 58 10.26 6.55 -1.29
CA ARG A 58 9.61 6.00 -0.10
C ARG A 58 8.11 6.06 -0.31
N PRO A 59 7.37 5.01 0.10
CA PRO A 59 5.93 4.98 -0.11
C PRO A 59 5.19 5.65 1.04
N GLY A 60 4.10 6.32 0.71
CA GLY A 60 3.05 6.66 1.65
C GLY A 60 1.84 5.80 1.31
N PHE A 61 1.03 5.48 2.29
CA PHE A 61 -0.07 4.54 2.12
C PHE A 61 -1.40 5.19 2.44
N ALA A 62 -2.37 4.99 1.56
CA ALA A 62 -3.76 5.36 1.81
C ALA A 62 -4.59 4.10 1.72
N TRP A 63 -5.18 3.69 2.83
CA TRP A 63 -6.04 2.53 2.92
C TRP A 63 -7.49 2.97 2.81
N GLN A 64 -8.21 2.38 1.89
CA GLN A 64 -9.65 2.57 1.74
C GLN A 64 -10.30 1.25 2.09
N TRP A 65 -11.09 1.25 3.16
CA TRP A 65 -11.54 0.00 3.76
C TRP A 65 -12.77 -0.61 3.09
N GLY A 66 -13.41 0.14 2.19
CA GLY A 66 -14.60 -0.34 1.50
C GLY A 66 -15.89 -0.02 2.22
N ASP A 67 -15.80 0.56 3.41
CA ASP A 67 -16.97 0.95 4.21
C ASP A 67 -17.11 2.48 4.32
N GLY A 68 -16.34 3.22 3.54
CA GLY A 68 -16.37 4.67 3.57
C GLY A 68 -15.27 5.31 4.40
N GLU A 69 -14.56 4.52 5.20
CA GLU A 69 -13.47 5.06 6.01
C GLU A 69 -12.13 4.87 5.31
N ILE A 70 -11.20 5.78 5.61
CA ILE A 70 -9.87 5.74 5.04
C ILE A 70 -8.84 5.95 6.15
N PHE A 71 -7.61 5.50 5.90
CA PHE A 71 -6.52 5.65 6.84
C PHE A 71 -5.22 5.90 6.09
N GLN A 72 -4.47 6.91 6.50
CA GLN A 72 -3.21 7.25 5.86
C GLN A 72 -2.05 7.04 6.81
N THR A 73 -0.97 6.48 6.31
CA THR A 73 0.21 6.19 7.11
C THR A 73 1.43 6.09 6.19
N ASN A 74 2.61 6.18 6.76
CA ASN A 74 3.86 5.95 6.04
C ASN A 74 4.45 4.57 6.34
N GLU A 75 3.75 3.75 7.11
CA GLU A 75 4.25 2.44 7.50
C GLU A 75 3.48 1.34 6.79
N PRO A 76 4.19 0.30 6.32
CA PRO A 76 3.50 -0.80 5.62
C PRO A 76 2.68 -1.69 6.56
N GLY A 77 2.87 -1.55 7.88
CA GLY A 77 2.22 -2.41 8.83
C GLY A 77 2.98 -3.70 9.06
N ALA A 78 2.45 -4.54 9.93
CA ALA A 78 3.07 -5.83 10.27
C ALA A 78 2.00 -6.74 10.86
N PRO A 79 2.23 -8.07 10.83
CA PRO A 79 1.30 -8.99 11.48
C PRO A 79 1.41 -8.90 13.01
N TYR A 80 0.47 -9.52 13.69
CA TYR A 80 0.48 -9.62 15.15
C TYR A 80 1.80 -10.28 15.59
N PRO A 81 2.45 -9.82 16.65
CA PRO A 81 2.05 -8.79 17.61
C PRO A 81 2.62 -7.40 17.33
N ASN A 82 3.16 -7.17 16.13
CA ASN A 82 3.79 -5.90 15.80
C ASN A 82 2.91 -5.02 14.90
N GLN A 83 1.60 -5.22 14.97
CA GLN A 83 0.68 -4.53 14.09
C GLN A 83 0.71 -3.02 14.26
N LYS A 84 0.55 -2.33 13.13
CA LYS A 84 0.50 -0.86 13.06
C LYS A 84 -0.79 -0.38 12.42
N VAL A 85 -1.44 -1.21 11.62
CA VAL A 85 -2.62 -0.83 10.86
C VAL A 85 -3.74 -1.78 11.22
N THR A 86 -4.85 -1.24 11.73
CA THR A 86 -6.03 -2.05 12.05
C THR A 86 -7.27 -1.31 11.59
N HIS A 87 -8.32 -2.08 11.34
CA HIS A 87 -9.63 -1.51 11.03
C HIS A 87 -10.71 -2.41 11.59
N THR A 88 -11.78 -1.81 12.09
CA THR A 88 -12.90 -2.53 12.68
C THR A 88 -14.13 -2.27 11.83
N TYR A 89 -14.73 -3.34 11.31
CA TYR A 89 -15.96 -3.24 10.54
C TYR A 89 -17.16 -3.35 11.47
N LYS A 90 -18.19 -2.56 11.21
CA LYS A 90 -19.38 -2.50 12.06
C LYS A 90 -20.50 -3.36 11.54
N ARG A 91 -20.43 -3.81 10.29
CA ARG A 91 -21.49 -4.61 9.68
C ARG A 91 -20.88 -5.78 8.93
N PRO A 92 -21.54 -6.93 8.92
CA PRO A 92 -21.07 -8.04 8.10
C PRO A 92 -21.23 -7.70 6.62
N GLY A 93 -20.41 -8.30 5.80
CA GLY A 93 -20.49 -8.10 4.36
C GLY A 93 -19.15 -8.35 3.71
N THR A 94 -19.14 -8.17 2.40
CA THR A 94 -17.93 -8.30 1.60
C THR A 94 -17.47 -6.91 1.22
N TYR A 95 -16.23 -6.62 1.56
CA TYR A 95 -15.63 -5.29 1.34
C TYR A 95 -14.43 -5.41 0.43
N THR A 96 -14.31 -4.46 -0.50
CA THR A 96 -13.11 -4.34 -1.31
C THR A 96 -12.20 -3.31 -0.67
N ILE A 97 -11.00 -3.75 -0.31
CA ILE A 97 -9.99 -2.88 0.28
C ILE A 97 -9.11 -2.40 -0.84
N THR A 98 -8.88 -1.08 -0.89
CA THR A 98 -7.97 -0.47 -1.84
C THR A 98 -6.83 0.15 -1.07
N LEU A 99 -5.61 -0.23 -1.45
CA LEU A 99 -4.40 0.36 -0.89
C LEU A 99 -3.71 1.14 -1.99
N ILE A 100 -3.58 2.45 -1.81
CA ILE A 100 -2.88 3.28 -2.78
C ILE A 100 -1.53 3.64 -2.20
N ALA A 101 -0.47 3.18 -2.87
CA ALA A 101 0.89 3.53 -2.49
C ALA A 101 1.32 4.72 -3.34
N THR A 102 1.71 5.81 -2.69
CA THR A 102 2.21 6.99 -3.36
C THR A 102 3.70 7.08 -3.07
N TRP A 103 4.50 7.01 -4.12
CA TRP A 103 5.95 7.01 -4.00
C TRP A 103 6.48 8.42 -4.16
N ASN A 104 7.25 8.88 -3.15
CA ASN A 104 7.88 10.19 -3.15
C ASN A 104 9.34 10.02 -2.84
N GLY A 105 10.15 10.94 -3.32
CA GLY A 105 11.57 10.90 -3.05
C GLY A 105 12.34 11.83 -3.94
N ASN A 106 13.48 11.36 -4.43
CA ASN A 106 14.31 12.18 -5.28
C ASN A 106 15.11 11.34 -6.26
N PHE A 107 15.68 12.01 -7.23
CA PHE A 107 16.61 11.37 -8.15
C PHE A 107 17.83 12.27 -8.34
N LYS A 108 18.96 11.62 -8.63
CA LYS A 108 20.20 12.31 -8.92
C LYS A 108 20.58 12.09 -10.36
N HIS A 109 20.97 13.18 -11.03
CA HIS A 109 21.43 13.14 -12.40
C HIS A 109 22.49 14.20 -12.56
N ASN A 110 23.67 13.80 -12.99
CA ASN A 110 24.82 14.71 -13.21
C ASN A 110 25.11 15.56 -11.98
N GLY A 111 25.06 14.95 -10.79
CA GLY A 111 25.38 15.65 -9.54
C GLY A 111 24.26 16.51 -8.99
N ALA A 112 23.18 16.71 -9.72
CA ALA A 112 22.05 17.50 -9.25
C ALA A 112 20.97 16.57 -8.69
N THR A 113 20.35 16.98 -7.58
CA THR A 113 19.27 16.22 -6.95
C THR A 113 17.96 16.95 -7.18
N ARG A 114 16.93 16.20 -7.62
CA ARG A 114 15.60 16.73 -7.87
C ARG A 114 14.56 15.90 -7.14
N VAL A 115 13.43 16.53 -6.84
CA VAL A 115 12.37 15.92 -6.05
C VAL A 115 11.34 15.26 -6.96
N ILE A 116 10.83 14.10 -6.51
CA ILE A 116 9.71 13.40 -7.14
C ILE A 116 8.59 13.36 -6.11
N THR A 117 7.45 14.00 -6.40
CA THR A 117 6.34 14.02 -5.46
C THR A 117 5.01 13.78 -6.16
N GLY A 118 4.19 12.93 -5.54
CA GLY A 118 2.76 12.84 -5.84
C GLY A 118 2.36 12.24 -7.17
N THR A 119 3.30 11.88 -8.03
CA THR A 119 2.96 11.44 -9.39
C THR A 119 2.98 9.93 -9.59
N ILE A 120 3.59 9.18 -8.65
CA ILE A 120 3.73 7.73 -8.80
C ILE A 120 2.80 7.09 -7.79
N LYS A 121 1.61 6.69 -8.23
CA LYS A 121 0.59 6.10 -7.39
C LYS A 121 0.20 4.75 -7.94
N ILE A 122 0.31 3.72 -7.11
CA ILE A 122 0.03 2.35 -7.51
C ILE A 122 -1.05 1.78 -6.59
N PRO A 123 -2.21 1.41 -7.13
CA PRO A 123 -3.26 0.80 -6.31
C PRO A 123 -3.08 -0.71 -6.21
N SER A 124 -3.53 -1.26 -5.09
CA SER A 124 -3.63 -2.70 -4.87
C SER A 124 -4.97 -2.97 -4.23
N PHE A 125 -5.49 -4.17 -4.45
CA PHE A 125 -6.85 -4.51 -4.00
C PHE A 125 -6.86 -5.84 -3.28
N ALA A 126 -7.78 -5.97 -2.33
CA ALA A 126 -8.08 -7.24 -1.68
C ALA A 126 -9.55 -7.25 -1.31
N VAL A 127 -10.12 -8.43 -1.23
CA VAL A 127 -11.53 -8.59 -0.86
C VAL A 127 -11.57 -9.33 0.47
N ILE A 128 -12.33 -8.80 1.43
CA ILE A 128 -12.49 -9.40 2.74
C ILE A 128 -13.97 -9.62 3.01
N THR A 129 -14.31 -10.78 3.57
CA THR A 129 -15.67 -11.08 3.98
C THR A 129 -15.72 -11.11 5.50
N VAL A 130 -16.49 -10.18 6.06
CA VAL A 130 -16.63 -10.02 7.50
C VAL A 130 -17.95 -10.60 7.93
N VAL A 131 -17.94 -11.43 8.97
CA VAL A 131 -19.13 -12.16 9.41
C VAL A 131 -19.53 -11.73 10.81
N SER A 132 -20.79 -12.00 11.14
CA SER A 132 -21.29 -11.77 12.47
C SER A 132 -20.90 -12.94 13.36
N ALA A 133 -20.50 -12.63 14.60
CA ALA A 133 -20.13 -13.66 15.55
C ALA A 133 -21.27 -14.64 15.78
N ASN A 134 -22.51 -14.15 15.72
CA ASN A 134 -23.66 -15.02 15.97
C ASN A 134 -23.79 -16.13 14.95
N SER A 135 -23.37 -15.91 13.72
CA SER A 135 -23.53 -16.92 12.70
C SER A 135 -22.52 -18.06 12.83
N THR A 136 -21.45 -17.85 13.60
CA THR A 136 -20.44 -18.90 13.79
C THR A 136 -20.74 -19.78 14.99
N PHE A 137 -21.66 -19.37 15.88
CA PHE A 137 -21.93 -20.11 17.11
C PHE A 137 -23.32 -20.72 17.12
N THR A 138 -23.90 -20.88 15.96
CA THR A 138 -25.22 -21.50 15.88
C THR A 138 -25.12 -22.98 16.24
N LYS A 139 -26.01 -23.43 17.03
CA LYS A 139 -26.03 -24.82 17.45
C LYS A 139 -26.94 -25.64 16.66
#